data_1304d135b3181679b2458512cda4dc17
#
_entry.id   1304d135b3181679b2458512cda4dc17
#
_cell.length_a   1.000
_cell.length_b   1.000
_cell.length_c   1.000
_cell.angle_alpha   90.00
_cell.angle_beta   90.00
_cell.angle_gamma   90.00
#
_symmetry.space_group_name_H-M   'P 1'
#
loop_
_entity.id
_entity.type
_entity.pdbx_description
1 polymer ?
#
loop_
_entity_poly.entity_id
_entity_poly.type
_entity_poly.pdbx_seq_one_letter_code
_entity_poly.pdbx_strand_id
1 'polypeptide(L)'
;VKDRLHRPTIAFANGDNGDIKGSARSITGIHIRDVLDAVATRHPGLISRFGGHAMAAGLTMPRASYDAFAQAFVAEVGRHAEDVHLQAVIESDGELASDELVLEVAEQLRYAGPWGQHFPEPIFDGQFQVLSQRIVGERHLKLVVQSPEGGVALDAIFFNADRALWPDE
;
A
#
# COMPACT_ATOMS: atom_id res chain seq x y z
N VAL A 1 -3.72 1.36 6.83
CA VAL A 1 -4.75 0.31 6.64
C VAL A 1 -4.76 -0.15 5.19
N LYS A 2 -4.91 0.78 4.23
CA LYS A 2 -4.97 0.46 2.79
C LYS A 2 -3.77 -0.41 2.35
N ASP A 3 -2.56 0.02 2.61
CA ASP A 3 -1.35 -0.68 2.19
C ASP A 3 -1.19 -2.03 2.91
N ARG A 4 -1.52 -2.11 4.21
CA ARG A 4 -1.43 -3.35 4.99
C ARG A 4 -2.42 -4.42 4.54
N LEU A 5 -3.65 -4.02 4.20
CA LEU A 5 -4.72 -4.95 3.83
C LEU A 5 -4.89 -5.11 2.33
N HIS A 6 -4.20 -4.28 1.55
CA HIS A 6 -4.36 -4.17 0.11
C HIS A 6 -5.83 -4.12 -0.31
N ARG A 7 -6.56 -3.16 0.27
CA ARG A 7 -8.00 -2.94 0.03
C ARG A 7 -8.33 -1.46 -0.03
N PRO A 8 -9.27 -1.04 -0.88
CA PRO A 8 -9.83 0.30 -0.78
C PRO A 8 -10.35 0.55 0.62
N THR A 9 -10.02 1.71 1.18
CA THR A 9 -10.32 2.03 2.58
C THR A 9 -10.87 3.42 2.69
N ILE A 10 -11.90 3.60 3.53
CA ILE A 10 -12.46 4.90 3.87
C ILE A 10 -12.38 5.11 5.38
N ALA A 11 -11.71 6.17 5.80
CA ALA A 11 -11.69 6.61 7.18
C ALA A 11 -12.74 7.71 7.38
N PHE A 12 -13.59 7.57 8.37
CA PHE A 12 -14.64 8.52 8.69
C PHE A 12 -14.35 9.33 9.94
N ALA A 13 -14.71 10.60 9.91
CA ALA A 13 -14.74 11.50 11.05
C ALA A 13 -16.15 12.12 11.21
N ASN A 14 -16.50 12.52 12.42
CA ASN A 14 -17.74 13.23 12.66
C ASN A 14 -17.69 14.58 11.94
N GLY A 15 -18.77 14.90 11.27
CA GLY A 15 -19.03 16.20 10.67
C GLY A 15 -20.06 16.98 11.51
N ASP A 16 -20.57 18.04 10.93
CA ASP A 16 -21.61 18.88 11.53
C ASP A 16 -23.01 18.31 11.20
N ASN A 17 -24.01 18.65 12.00
CA ASN A 17 -25.42 18.36 11.76
C ASN A 17 -25.79 16.88 11.57
N GLY A 18 -25.06 15.96 12.20
CA GLY A 18 -25.33 14.51 12.10
C GLY A 18 -24.74 13.86 10.86
N ASP A 19 -23.94 14.57 10.10
CA ASP A 19 -23.17 14.01 8.99
C ASP A 19 -21.84 13.41 9.44
N ILE A 20 -21.30 12.56 8.62
CA ILE A 20 -19.90 12.07 8.68
C ILE A 20 -19.18 12.40 7.39
N LYS A 21 -17.87 12.69 7.52
CA LYS A 21 -16.97 12.96 6.39
C LYS A 21 -16.00 11.81 6.23
N GLY A 22 -15.93 11.25 5.03
CA GLY A 22 -15.05 10.14 4.69
C GLY A 22 -13.86 10.60 3.84
N SER A 23 -12.69 10.07 4.16
CA SER A 23 -11.48 10.17 3.33
C SER A 23 -11.16 8.78 2.78
N ALA A 24 -11.33 8.63 1.48
CA ALA A 24 -11.15 7.37 0.76
C ALA A 24 -9.77 7.29 0.11
N ARG A 25 -9.19 6.10 0.13
CA ARG A 25 -7.96 5.75 -0.58
C ARG A 25 -8.16 4.43 -1.29
N SER A 26 -7.67 4.34 -2.52
CA SER A 26 -7.76 3.13 -3.34
C SER A 26 -6.45 2.38 -3.47
N ILE A 27 -6.53 1.26 -4.15
CA ILE A 27 -5.43 0.44 -4.62
C ILE A 27 -5.39 0.48 -6.14
N THR A 28 -4.28 0.06 -6.73
CA THR A 28 -4.15 -0.06 -8.19
C THR A 28 -5.26 -0.96 -8.75
N GLY A 29 -5.79 -0.58 -9.90
CA GLY A 29 -6.88 -1.31 -10.58
C GLY A 29 -8.30 -0.93 -10.12
N ILE A 30 -8.48 -0.22 -9.00
CA ILE A 30 -9.81 0.20 -8.53
C ILE A 30 -9.90 1.73 -8.47
N HIS A 31 -10.75 2.30 -9.31
CA HIS A 31 -10.98 3.74 -9.37
C HIS A 31 -12.01 4.18 -8.31
N ILE A 32 -11.54 4.71 -7.17
CA ILE A 32 -12.40 4.95 -5.99
C ILE A 32 -13.54 5.94 -6.25
N ARG A 33 -13.33 6.97 -7.08
CA ARG A 33 -14.38 7.91 -7.42
C ARG A 33 -15.51 7.24 -8.19
N ASP A 34 -15.18 6.32 -9.12
CA ASP A 34 -16.19 5.62 -9.92
C ASP A 34 -16.97 4.62 -9.06
N VAL A 35 -16.32 3.97 -8.09
CA VAL A 35 -17.01 3.16 -7.08
C VAL A 35 -18.01 4.00 -6.29
N LEU A 36 -17.62 5.21 -5.84
CA LEU A 36 -18.53 6.10 -5.11
C LEU A 36 -19.67 6.60 -5.99
N ASP A 37 -19.41 6.89 -7.26
CA ASP A 37 -20.42 7.27 -8.23
C ASP A 37 -21.46 6.16 -8.47
N ALA A 38 -20.97 4.94 -8.63
CA ALA A 38 -21.83 3.77 -8.78
C ALA A 38 -22.69 3.50 -7.53
N VAL A 39 -22.12 3.66 -6.32
CA VAL A 39 -22.88 3.57 -5.06
C VAL A 39 -23.95 4.66 -5.01
N ALA A 40 -23.60 5.91 -5.32
CA ALA A 40 -24.56 7.03 -5.28
C ALA A 40 -25.69 6.86 -6.29
N THR A 41 -25.38 6.33 -7.47
CA THR A 41 -26.35 6.08 -8.54
C THR A 41 -27.29 4.93 -8.18
N ARG A 42 -26.79 3.82 -7.65
CA ARG A 42 -27.58 2.63 -7.31
C ARG A 42 -28.38 2.78 -6.01
N HIS A 43 -27.88 3.63 -5.11
CA HIS A 43 -28.46 3.84 -3.79
C HIS A 43 -28.63 5.33 -3.51
N PRO A 44 -29.58 6.00 -4.18
CA PRO A 44 -29.81 7.43 -4.01
C PRO A 44 -30.06 7.80 -2.54
N GLY A 45 -29.41 8.87 -2.07
CA GLY A 45 -29.54 9.37 -0.70
C GLY A 45 -28.55 8.79 0.31
N LEU A 46 -27.77 7.75 -0.01
CA LEU A 46 -26.73 7.25 0.89
C LEU A 46 -25.56 8.24 1.00
N ILE A 47 -25.18 8.90 -0.08
CA ILE A 47 -24.08 9.88 -0.13
C ILE A 47 -24.65 11.25 -0.44
N SER A 48 -24.37 12.25 0.39
CA SER A 48 -24.79 13.64 0.16
C SER A 48 -23.90 14.35 -0.86
N ARG A 49 -22.58 14.12 -0.77
CA ARG A 49 -21.56 14.68 -1.66
C ARG A 49 -20.35 13.74 -1.72
N PHE A 50 -19.73 13.68 -2.87
CA PHE A 50 -18.42 13.06 -3.03
C PHE A 50 -17.64 13.73 -4.16
N GLY A 51 -16.34 13.51 -4.20
CA GLY A 51 -15.45 13.98 -5.24
C GLY A 51 -14.04 13.48 -5.03
N GLY A 52 -13.23 13.54 -6.07
CA GLY A 52 -11.86 13.07 -6.03
C GLY A 52 -11.41 12.48 -7.35
N HIS A 53 -10.40 11.63 -7.29
CA HIS A 53 -9.74 11.00 -8.42
C HIS A 53 -9.64 9.48 -8.21
N ALA A 54 -8.93 8.80 -9.10
CA ALA A 54 -8.78 7.34 -9.08
C ALA A 54 -8.30 6.79 -7.73
N MET A 55 -7.27 7.39 -7.14
CA MET A 55 -6.60 6.85 -5.95
C MET A 55 -7.05 7.48 -4.63
N ALA A 56 -7.75 8.62 -4.67
CA ALA A 56 -8.18 9.35 -3.48
C ALA A 56 -9.48 10.10 -3.74
N ALA A 57 -10.41 10.01 -2.80
CA ALA A 57 -11.70 10.72 -2.85
C ALA A 57 -12.14 11.15 -1.45
N GLY A 58 -13.03 12.14 -1.42
CA GLY A 58 -13.74 12.56 -0.21
C GLY A 58 -15.23 12.37 -0.38
N LEU A 59 -15.94 12.11 0.71
CA LEU A 59 -17.40 12.05 0.72
C LEU A 59 -17.97 12.61 2.00
N THR A 60 -19.24 13.02 1.91
CA THR A 60 -20.05 13.42 3.07
C THR A 60 -21.38 12.65 2.98
N MET A 61 -21.85 12.14 4.10
CA MET A 61 -23.07 11.37 4.16
C MET A 61 -23.73 11.47 5.54
N PRO A 62 -25.05 11.24 5.65
CA PRO A 62 -25.71 11.13 6.94
C PRO A 62 -25.12 9.96 7.73
N ARG A 63 -24.83 10.16 9.02
CA ARG A 63 -24.34 9.09 9.90
C ARG A 63 -25.28 7.88 9.94
N ALA A 64 -26.59 8.12 9.89
CA ALA A 64 -27.59 7.07 9.87
C ALA A 64 -27.48 6.13 8.63
N SER A 65 -26.87 6.60 7.54
CA SER A 65 -26.69 5.81 6.32
C SER A 65 -25.43 4.93 6.34
N TYR A 66 -24.62 4.95 7.40
CA TYR A 66 -23.31 4.31 7.43
C TYR A 66 -23.35 2.81 7.11
N ASP A 67 -24.23 2.05 7.78
CA ASP A 67 -24.27 0.59 7.62
C ASP A 67 -24.73 0.21 6.20
N ALA A 68 -25.75 0.90 5.68
CA ALA A 68 -26.22 0.69 4.31
C ALA A 68 -25.16 1.07 3.27
N PHE A 69 -24.46 2.18 3.50
CA PHE A 69 -23.34 2.60 2.67
C PHE A 69 -22.20 1.58 2.69
N ALA A 70 -21.82 1.09 3.86
CA ALA A 70 -20.73 0.11 4.00
C ALA A 70 -21.03 -1.17 3.19
N GLN A 71 -22.25 -1.67 3.26
CA GLN A 71 -22.68 -2.84 2.47
C GLN A 71 -22.65 -2.56 0.97
N ALA A 72 -23.20 -1.42 0.55
CA ALA A 72 -23.21 -1.00 -0.86
C ALA A 72 -21.79 -0.80 -1.42
N PHE A 73 -20.92 -0.18 -0.62
CA PHE A 73 -19.52 0.05 -0.98
C PHE A 73 -18.75 -1.27 -1.17
N VAL A 74 -18.86 -2.19 -0.22
CA VAL A 74 -18.22 -3.52 -0.32
C VAL A 74 -18.71 -4.27 -1.56
N ALA A 75 -20.03 -4.27 -1.79
CA ALA A 75 -20.61 -4.92 -2.97
C ALA A 75 -20.13 -4.29 -4.27
N GLU A 76 -19.99 -2.96 -4.31
CA GLU A 76 -19.53 -2.26 -5.50
C GLU A 76 -18.04 -2.45 -5.76
N VAL A 77 -17.20 -2.42 -4.72
CA VAL A 77 -15.79 -2.78 -4.83
C VAL A 77 -15.65 -4.20 -5.38
N GLY A 78 -16.44 -5.15 -4.89
CA GLY A 78 -16.42 -6.53 -5.39
C GLY A 78 -16.80 -6.68 -6.87
N ARG A 79 -17.58 -5.75 -7.43
CA ARG A 79 -17.88 -5.74 -8.88
C ARG A 79 -16.77 -5.17 -9.74
N HIS A 80 -15.96 -4.28 -9.18
CA HIS A 80 -14.86 -3.62 -9.89
C HIS A 80 -13.52 -4.32 -9.68
N ALA A 81 -13.42 -5.15 -8.64
CA ALA A 81 -12.20 -5.86 -8.30
C ALA A 81 -12.15 -7.21 -9.03
N GLU A 82 -11.11 -7.41 -9.79
CA GLU A 82 -10.66 -8.75 -10.15
C GLU A 82 -9.81 -9.30 -8.99
N ASP A 83 -9.71 -10.62 -8.84
CA ASP A 83 -8.97 -11.25 -7.75
C ASP A 83 -7.49 -10.77 -7.69
N VAL A 84 -6.89 -10.53 -8.85
CA VAL A 84 -5.53 -10.00 -8.97
C VAL A 84 -5.36 -8.62 -8.32
N HIS A 85 -6.37 -7.76 -8.40
CA HIS A 85 -6.32 -6.42 -7.80
C HIS A 85 -6.31 -6.46 -6.26
N LEU A 86 -6.78 -7.55 -5.68
CA LEU A 86 -6.87 -7.72 -4.23
C LEU A 86 -5.65 -8.42 -3.62
N GLN A 87 -4.66 -8.74 -4.42
CA GLN A 87 -3.38 -9.28 -3.97
C GLN A 87 -2.33 -8.17 -3.95
N ALA A 88 -1.58 -8.11 -2.86
CA ALA A 88 -0.40 -7.24 -2.80
C ALA A 88 0.70 -7.91 -3.64
N VAL A 89 0.92 -7.38 -4.84
CA VAL A 89 2.00 -7.83 -5.72
C VAL A 89 3.15 -6.83 -5.60
N ILE A 90 4.36 -7.34 -5.45
CA ILE A 90 5.60 -6.59 -5.61
C ILE A 90 6.14 -6.96 -6.98
N GLU A 91 6.20 -5.97 -7.86
CA GLU A 91 6.87 -6.11 -9.16
C GLU A 91 8.37 -5.91 -8.93
N SER A 92 9.16 -6.86 -9.36
CA SER A 92 10.61 -6.85 -9.23
C SER A 92 11.26 -6.69 -10.59
N ASP A 93 12.35 -5.93 -10.64
CA ASP A 93 13.21 -5.78 -11.81
C ASP A 93 14.25 -6.90 -11.92
N GLY A 94 14.16 -7.90 -11.05
CA GLY A 94 15.01 -9.08 -11.01
C GLY A 94 16.09 -9.01 -9.94
N GLU A 95 17.07 -9.91 -10.05
CA GLU A 95 18.17 -10.02 -9.10
C GLU A 95 19.37 -9.20 -9.57
N LEU A 96 20.01 -8.49 -8.64
CA LEU A 96 21.31 -7.87 -8.88
C LEU A 96 22.43 -8.89 -8.65
N ALA A 97 23.41 -8.91 -9.52
CA ALA A 97 24.62 -9.70 -9.31
C ALA A 97 25.39 -9.23 -8.06
N SER A 98 26.17 -10.12 -7.46
CA SER A 98 26.88 -9.80 -6.20
C SER A 98 27.85 -8.63 -6.32
N ASP A 99 28.40 -8.36 -7.50
CA ASP A 99 29.29 -7.23 -7.81
C ASP A 99 28.53 -5.94 -8.13
N GLU A 100 27.21 -6.01 -8.36
CA GLU A 100 26.32 -4.85 -8.53
C GLU A 100 25.76 -4.35 -7.20
N LEU A 101 25.86 -5.12 -6.12
CA LEU A 101 25.42 -4.74 -4.78
C LEU A 101 26.39 -3.77 -4.11
N VAL A 102 26.66 -2.66 -4.75
CA VAL A 102 27.63 -1.63 -4.35
C VAL A 102 26.98 -0.23 -4.32
N LEU A 103 27.63 0.68 -3.56
CA LEU A 103 27.09 2.04 -3.37
C LEU A 103 26.97 2.79 -4.68
N GLU A 104 27.91 2.60 -5.60
CA GLU A 104 27.95 3.25 -6.91
C GLU A 104 26.70 2.94 -7.74
N VAL A 105 26.24 1.69 -7.75
CA VAL A 105 25.00 1.28 -8.44
C VAL A 105 23.78 1.90 -7.75
N ALA A 106 23.74 1.87 -6.41
CA ALA A 106 22.65 2.49 -5.65
C ALA A 106 22.55 4.01 -5.91
N GLU A 107 23.68 4.70 -6.01
CA GLU A 107 23.72 6.13 -6.36
C GLU A 107 23.26 6.37 -7.80
N GLN A 108 23.68 5.57 -8.76
CA GLN A 108 23.22 5.67 -10.15
C GLN A 108 21.70 5.49 -10.23
N LEU A 109 21.15 4.47 -9.59
CA LEU A 109 19.71 4.22 -9.54
C LEU A 109 18.97 5.40 -8.89
N ARG A 110 19.47 5.93 -7.78
CA ARG A 110 18.87 7.08 -7.10
C ARG A 110 18.71 8.30 -8.02
N TYR A 111 19.65 8.52 -8.93
CA TYR A 111 19.66 9.68 -9.83
C TYR A 111 19.25 9.35 -11.28
N ALA A 112 18.89 8.10 -11.58
CA ALA A 112 18.57 7.65 -12.93
C ALA A 112 17.27 8.23 -13.49
N GLY A 113 16.35 8.69 -12.64
CA GLY A 113 15.11 9.22 -13.15
C GLY A 113 14.30 10.04 -12.13
N PRO A 114 13.27 10.74 -12.61
CA PRO A 114 12.30 11.39 -11.77
C PRO A 114 11.29 10.36 -11.27
N TRP A 115 11.69 9.53 -10.32
CA TRP A 115 10.85 8.49 -9.74
C TRP A 115 9.54 9.04 -9.17
N GLY A 116 8.43 8.36 -9.37
CA GLY A 116 7.13 8.80 -8.89
C GLY A 116 5.97 7.94 -9.37
N GLN A 117 4.77 8.49 -9.32
CA GLN A 117 3.57 7.80 -9.77
C GLN A 117 3.69 7.49 -11.29
N HIS A 118 3.44 6.25 -11.70
CA HIS A 118 3.62 5.70 -13.05
C HIS A 118 5.07 5.54 -13.53
N PHE A 119 6.05 5.86 -12.67
CA PHE A 119 7.45 5.58 -12.90
C PHE A 119 8.11 5.27 -11.55
N PRO A 120 7.79 4.10 -10.94
CA PRO A 120 8.28 3.74 -9.61
C PRO A 120 9.80 3.55 -9.60
N GLU A 121 10.38 3.69 -8.41
CA GLU A 121 11.76 3.27 -8.19
C GLU A 121 11.90 1.77 -8.46
N PRO A 122 13.01 1.31 -9.07
CA PRO A 122 13.24 -0.10 -9.30
C PRO A 122 13.33 -0.86 -7.98
N ILE A 123 12.76 -2.06 -7.97
CA ILE A 123 12.79 -2.99 -6.84
C ILE A 123 13.48 -4.25 -7.30
N PHE A 124 14.50 -4.66 -6.55
CA PHE A 124 15.23 -5.89 -6.82
C PHE A 124 14.92 -6.93 -5.77
N ASP A 125 14.88 -8.18 -6.17
CA ASP A 125 14.76 -9.32 -5.27
C ASP A 125 15.99 -10.22 -5.40
N GLY A 126 16.22 -11.07 -4.40
CA GLY A 126 17.34 -12.00 -4.40
C GLY A 126 17.37 -12.83 -3.13
N GLN A 127 18.23 -13.83 -3.12
CA GLN A 127 18.49 -14.65 -1.95
C GLN A 127 19.64 -14.07 -1.14
N PHE A 128 19.46 -13.96 0.16
CA PHE A 128 20.48 -13.44 1.06
C PHE A 128 20.63 -14.34 2.30
N GLN A 129 21.86 -14.53 2.69
CA GLN A 129 22.19 -15.11 3.99
C GLN A 129 22.16 -14.02 5.05
N VAL A 130 21.39 -14.21 6.11
CA VAL A 130 21.39 -13.31 7.27
C VAL A 130 22.58 -13.62 8.15
N LEU A 131 23.52 -12.68 8.26
CA LEU A 131 24.72 -12.82 9.09
C LEU A 131 24.45 -12.36 10.53
N SER A 132 23.63 -11.34 10.72
CA SER A 132 23.17 -10.90 12.03
C SER A 132 21.84 -10.15 11.95
N GLN A 133 21.12 -10.14 13.06
CA GLN A 133 19.86 -9.43 13.17
C GLN A 133 19.72 -8.77 14.55
N ARG A 134 19.01 -7.66 14.63
CA ARG A 134 18.65 -6.99 15.89
C ARG A 134 17.46 -6.08 15.71
N ILE A 135 16.68 -5.90 16.78
CA ILE A 135 15.61 -4.90 16.79
C ILE A 135 16.21 -3.53 17.12
N VAL A 136 15.79 -2.52 16.37
CA VAL A 136 16.15 -1.12 16.59
C VAL A 136 14.87 -0.27 16.67
N GLY A 137 14.86 0.73 17.57
CA GLY A 137 13.70 1.61 17.73
C GLY A 137 12.40 0.86 18.03
N GLU A 138 12.48 -0.21 18.84
CA GLU A 138 11.37 -1.06 19.32
C GLU A 138 10.64 -1.90 18.26
N ARG A 139 10.67 -1.53 16.97
CA ARG A 139 9.84 -2.13 15.91
C ARG A 139 10.50 -2.25 14.55
N HIS A 140 11.75 -1.89 14.41
CA HIS A 140 12.46 -2.03 13.14
C HIS A 140 13.47 -3.17 13.27
N LEU A 141 13.54 -4.01 12.26
CA LEU A 141 14.51 -5.09 12.21
C LEU A 141 15.71 -4.63 11.37
N LYS A 142 16.86 -4.47 12.01
CA LYS A 142 18.13 -4.25 11.31
C LYS A 142 18.79 -5.60 11.06
N LEU A 143 19.21 -5.82 9.83
CA LEU A 143 19.90 -7.01 9.37
C LEU A 143 21.27 -6.65 8.84
N VAL A 144 22.20 -7.60 8.91
CA VAL A 144 23.38 -7.65 8.04
C VAL A 144 23.21 -8.89 7.17
N VAL A 145 23.19 -8.67 5.87
CA VAL A 145 22.94 -9.74 4.88
C VAL A 145 24.07 -9.82 3.88
N GLN A 146 24.24 -11.00 3.27
CA GLN A 146 25.25 -11.24 2.23
C GLN A 146 24.65 -12.15 1.15
N SER A 147 25.04 -11.96 -0.12
CA SER A 147 24.69 -12.89 -1.19
C SER A 147 25.24 -14.29 -0.86
N PRO A 148 24.51 -15.37 -1.18
CA PRO A 148 25.01 -16.73 -1.03
C PRO A 148 26.31 -17.00 -1.83
N GLU A 149 26.54 -16.27 -2.88
CA GLU A 149 27.76 -16.34 -3.71
C GLU A 149 28.96 -15.63 -3.05
N GLY A 150 28.74 -14.97 -1.91
CA GLY A 150 29.75 -14.14 -1.23
C GLY A 150 29.62 -12.67 -1.63
N GLY A 151 30.71 -11.91 -1.46
CA GLY A 151 30.74 -10.48 -1.74
C GLY A 151 30.63 -9.63 -0.48
N VAL A 152 30.17 -8.39 -0.61
CA VAL A 152 30.10 -7.42 0.48
C VAL A 152 28.92 -7.73 1.38
N ALA A 153 29.11 -7.64 2.70
CA ALA A 153 28.02 -7.66 3.65
C ALA A 153 27.27 -6.31 3.63
N LEU A 154 25.96 -6.37 3.51
CA LEU A 154 25.07 -5.22 3.37
C LEU A 154 24.29 -4.96 4.65
N ASP A 155 24.19 -3.70 5.06
CA ASP A 155 23.24 -3.24 6.06
C ASP A 155 21.83 -3.15 5.44
N ALA A 156 20.87 -3.84 6.01
CA ALA A 156 19.48 -3.84 5.60
C ALA A 156 18.58 -3.44 6.78
N ILE A 157 17.43 -2.83 6.50
CA ILE A 157 16.45 -2.47 7.51
C ILE A 157 15.03 -2.78 7.03
N PHE A 158 14.28 -3.48 7.86
CA PHE A 158 12.85 -3.70 7.67
C PHE A 158 12.08 -2.84 8.67
N PHE A 159 11.51 -1.75 8.17
CA PHE A 159 10.75 -0.81 9.00
C PHE A 159 9.41 -1.39 9.43
N ASN A 160 9.06 -1.22 10.70
CA ASN A 160 7.81 -1.71 11.30
C ASN A 160 7.60 -3.22 11.09
N ALA A 161 8.65 -4.00 11.26
CA ALA A 161 8.61 -5.45 11.16
C ALA A 161 7.55 -6.02 12.10
N ASP A 162 6.70 -6.91 11.58
CA ASP A 162 5.76 -7.66 12.40
C ASP A 162 6.53 -8.82 13.06
N ARG A 163 6.68 -8.75 14.37
CA ARG A 163 7.41 -9.77 15.15
C ARG A 163 6.77 -11.17 15.06
N ALA A 164 5.49 -11.25 14.70
CA ALA A 164 4.83 -12.54 14.48
C ALA A 164 5.23 -13.21 13.15
N LEU A 165 5.79 -12.44 12.22
CA LEU A 165 6.21 -12.95 10.90
C LEU A 165 7.72 -13.18 10.80
N TRP A 166 8.50 -12.71 11.76
CA TRP A 166 9.94 -12.89 11.79
C TRP A 166 10.31 -13.82 12.94
N PRO A 167 11.05 -14.91 12.68
CA PRO A 167 11.48 -15.81 13.74
C PRO A 167 12.30 -15.07 14.79
N ASP A 168 12.11 -15.46 16.03
CA ASP A 168 12.86 -14.93 17.16
C ASP A 168 14.38 -15.09 16.97
N GLU A 169 15.14 -14.24 17.66
CA GLU A 169 16.61 -14.21 17.69
C GLU A 169 17.21 -15.56 18.08
#